data_03fdb59fd1786065aaabef8b2cd40603
#
_entry.id   03fdb59fd1786065aaabef8b2cd40603
#
_cell.length_a   1.000
_cell.length_b   1.000
_cell.length_c   1.000
_cell.angle_alpha   90.00
_cell.angle_beta   90.00
_cell.angle_gamma   90.00
#
_symmetry.space_group_name_H-M   'P 1'
#
loop_
_entity.id
_entity.type
_entity.pdbx_description
1 polymer ?
#
loop_
_entity_poly.entity_id
_entity_poly.type
_entity_poly.pdbx_seq_one_letter_code
_entity_poly.pdbx_strand_id
1 'polypeptide(L)'
;MPMLLADIGGTNTRCATMLPGQDPARVRRYRNRDFDGLPALLAAYLDECTDEQRPDSAALAVAGPVQGSQVQMLNIDWAFDSATLCDALSLSKVSLINDFAALAHALPILGADDLAAAGGGPAQPLGNRVVLGPGTGLGVAGLVHGHSAWHAVCGEGGHVTLAASDARETELIAETTRRYGHCSAERLISGPGLALIHEFLHGESVTDAAELGARVLG
;
A
#
# COMPACT_ATOMS: atom_id res chain seq x y z
N MET A 1 -11.59 -24.13 -0.44
CA MET A 1 -12.58 -23.15 0.05
C MET A 1 -12.17 -21.77 -0.46
N PRO A 2 -13.11 -20.87 -0.75
CA PRO A 2 -12.77 -19.51 -1.12
C PRO A 2 -12.12 -18.75 0.06
N MET A 3 -11.29 -17.76 -0.27
CA MET A 3 -10.65 -16.85 0.68
C MET A 3 -11.16 -15.43 0.43
N LEU A 4 -11.44 -14.69 1.49
CA LEU A 4 -11.66 -13.25 1.43
C LEU A 4 -10.32 -12.55 1.28
N LEU A 5 -10.20 -11.69 0.29
CA LEU A 5 -9.10 -10.75 0.15
C LEU A 5 -9.61 -9.35 0.43
N ALA A 6 -8.84 -8.56 1.16
CA ALA A 6 -9.13 -7.13 1.27
C ALA A 6 -7.84 -6.29 1.25
N ASP A 7 -7.93 -5.15 0.56
CA ASP A 7 -6.95 -4.07 0.53
C ASP A 7 -7.57 -2.88 1.28
N ILE A 8 -7.05 -2.58 2.47
CA ILE A 8 -7.62 -1.67 3.46
C ILE A 8 -6.76 -0.41 3.51
N GLY A 9 -7.16 0.59 2.76
CA GLY A 9 -6.55 1.93 2.81
C GLY A 9 -7.19 2.83 3.86
N GLY A 10 -6.72 4.05 3.99
CA GLY A 10 -7.28 5.03 4.94
C GLY A 10 -8.68 5.53 4.59
N THR A 11 -9.04 5.57 3.31
CA THR A 11 -10.30 6.14 2.82
C THR A 11 -11.25 5.08 2.24
N ASN A 12 -10.68 4.08 1.59
CA ASN A 12 -11.43 3.03 0.90
C ASN A 12 -10.86 1.67 1.22
N THR A 13 -11.73 0.67 1.18
CA THR A 13 -11.39 -0.75 1.25
C THR A 13 -11.89 -1.45 -0.01
N ARG A 14 -11.04 -2.27 -0.63
CA ARG A 14 -11.42 -3.19 -1.71
C ARG A 14 -11.52 -4.59 -1.14
N CYS A 15 -12.61 -5.28 -1.44
CA CYS A 15 -12.80 -6.67 -1.09
C CYS A 15 -12.96 -7.53 -2.35
N ALA A 16 -12.51 -8.76 -2.29
CA ALA A 16 -12.69 -9.78 -3.32
C ALA A 16 -12.76 -11.16 -2.69
N THR A 17 -13.29 -12.13 -3.41
CA THR A 17 -13.14 -13.54 -3.08
C THR A 17 -12.20 -14.20 -4.08
N MET A 18 -11.40 -15.17 -3.62
CA MET A 18 -10.47 -15.91 -4.46
C MET A 18 -10.53 -17.41 -4.13
N LEU A 19 -10.66 -18.24 -5.14
CA LEU A 19 -10.41 -19.68 -5.04
C LEU A 19 -8.92 -19.97 -5.29
N PRO A 20 -8.34 -21.00 -4.65
CA PRO A 20 -6.95 -21.38 -4.90
C PRO A 20 -6.66 -21.58 -6.40
N GLY A 21 -5.65 -20.87 -6.92
CA GLY A 21 -5.22 -20.94 -8.33
C GLY A 21 -6.14 -20.22 -9.33
N GLN A 22 -7.08 -19.42 -8.87
CA GLN A 22 -7.94 -18.58 -9.71
C GLN A 22 -7.69 -17.09 -9.43
N ASP A 23 -8.10 -16.25 -10.37
CA ASP A 23 -8.06 -14.81 -10.18
C ASP A 23 -9.11 -14.34 -9.16
N PRO A 24 -8.85 -13.21 -8.47
CA PRO A 24 -9.82 -12.60 -7.58
C PRO A 24 -11.13 -12.27 -8.32
N ALA A 25 -12.26 -12.64 -7.71
CA ALA A 25 -13.60 -12.42 -8.24
C ALA A 25 -14.43 -11.57 -7.28
N ARG A 26 -15.60 -11.09 -7.73
CA ARG A 26 -16.55 -10.31 -6.91
C ARG A 26 -15.91 -9.08 -6.28
N VAL A 27 -15.04 -8.38 -7.01
CA VAL A 27 -14.37 -7.18 -6.51
C VAL A 27 -15.40 -6.10 -6.17
N ARG A 28 -15.35 -5.60 -4.93
CA ARG A 28 -16.17 -4.50 -4.42
C ARG A 28 -15.27 -3.45 -3.79
N ARG A 29 -15.71 -2.20 -3.88
CA ARG A 29 -15.04 -1.08 -3.23
C ARG A 29 -16.01 -0.38 -2.30
N TYR A 30 -15.59 -0.18 -1.07
CA TYR A 30 -16.34 0.50 -0.02
C TYR A 30 -15.61 1.77 0.40
N ARG A 31 -16.38 2.77 0.84
CA ARG A 31 -15.82 3.93 1.54
C ARG A 31 -15.80 3.63 3.03
N ASN A 32 -14.65 3.72 3.66
CA ASN A 32 -14.50 3.37 5.07
C ASN A 32 -15.43 4.17 5.98
N ARG A 33 -15.65 5.46 5.68
CA ARG A 33 -16.52 6.36 6.45
C ARG A 33 -18.00 5.93 6.51
N ASP A 34 -18.42 5.02 5.66
CA ASP A 34 -19.81 4.54 5.60
C ASP A 34 -20.03 3.37 6.59
N PHE A 35 -18.99 2.99 7.37
CA PHE A 35 -19.01 1.87 8.32
C PHE A 35 -18.37 2.27 9.66
N ASP A 36 -18.90 1.69 10.75
CA ASP A 36 -18.41 1.93 12.12
C ASP A 36 -17.06 1.25 12.40
N GLY A 37 -16.57 0.40 11.50
CA GLY A 37 -15.29 -0.31 11.63
C GLY A 37 -15.11 -1.38 10.57
N LEU A 38 -13.90 -1.95 10.54
CA LEU A 38 -13.57 -3.00 9.59
C LEU A 38 -14.47 -4.25 9.72
N PRO A 39 -14.85 -4.72 10.94
CA PRO A 39 -15.75 -5.87 11.06
C PRO A 39 -17.09 -5.65 10.35
N ALA A 40 -17.69 -4.46 10.51
CA ALA A 40 -18.97 -4.12 9.88
C ALA A 40 -18.86 -4.07 8.35
N LEU A 41 -17.77 -3.51 7.81
CA LEU A 41 -17.52 -3.46 6.38
C LEU A 41 -17.35 -4.87 5.79
N LEU A 42 -16.52 -5.71 6.42
CA LEU A 42 -16.28 -7.07 5.93
C LEU A 42 -17.53 -7.95 6.07
N ALA A 43 -18.32 -7.77 7.13
CA ALA A 43 -19.61 -8.45 7.28
C ALA A 43 -20.55 -8.09 6.12
N ALA A 44 -20.69 -6.81 5.77
CA ALA A 44 -21.50 -6.36 4.66
C ALA A 44 -21.08 -7.00 3.32
N TYR A 45 -19.75 -7.15 3.08
CA TYR A 45 -19.27 -7.87 1.91
C TYR A 45 -19.62 -9.37 1.94
N LEU A 46 -19.46 -10.02 3.11
CA LEU A 46 -19.75 -11.44 3.27
C LEU A 46 -21.25 -11.75 3.15
N ASP A 47 -22.12 -10.84 3.54
CA ASP A 47 -23.56 -11.00 3.43
C ASP A 47 -24.07 -10.94 1.98
N GLU A 48 -23.27 -10.37 1.07
CA GLU A 48 -23.52 -10.46 -0.39
C GLU A 48 -23.11 -11.83 -0.99
N CYS A 49 -22.39 -12.67 -0.24
CA CYS A 49 -21.95 -13.98 -0.72
C CYS A 49 -23.04 -15.03 -0.50
N THR A 50 -23.24 -15.92 -1.47
CA THR A 50 -24.04 -17.15 -1.26
C THR A 50 -23.28 -18.11 -0.36
N ASP A 51 -23.95 -19.06 0.27
CA ASP A 51 -23.33 -20.05 1.17
C ASP A 51 -22.18 -20.82 0.51
N GLU A 52 -22.32 -21.18 -0.78
CA GLU A 52 -21.28 -21.86 -1.54
C GLU A 52 -20.04 -21.00 -1.83
N GLN A 53 -20.20 -19.68 -1.82
CA GLN A 53 -19.16 -18.70 -2.13
C GLN A 53 -18.60 -18.05 -0.87
N ARG A 54 -19.17 -18.35 0.31
CA ARG A 54 -18.76 -17.72 1.57
C ARG A 54 -17.35 -18.17 1.93
N PRO A 55 -16.41 -17.24 2.09
CA PRO A 55 -15.07 -17.54 2.55
C PRO A 55 -15.06 -18.07 3.98
N ASP A 56 -14.14 -18.98 4.26
CA ASP A 56 -13.84 -19.46 5.61
C ASP A 56 -12.55 -18.86 6.20
N SER A 57 -11.81 -18.16 5.37
CA SER A 57 -10.55 -17.52 5.76
C SER A 57 -10.37 -16.18 5.05
N ALA A 58 -9.50 -15.32 5.60
CA ALA A 58 -9.19 -14.01 5.02
C ALA A 58 -7.69 -13.71 5.00
N ALA A 59 -7.27 -12.99 3.95
CA ALA A 59 -5.98 -12.32 3.85
C ALA A 59 -6.21 -10.82 3.62
N LEU A 60 -5.79 -10.00 4.58
CA LEU A 60 -6.06 -8.58 4.64
C LEU A 60 -4.76 -7.79 4.55
N ALA A 61 -4.60 -7.00 3.47
CA ALA A 61 -3.54 -6.03 3.33
C ALA A 61 -3.98 -4.70 3.93
N VAL A 62 -3.17 -4.08 4.78
CA VAL A 62 -3.55 -2.90 5.55
C VAL A 62 -2.54 -1.79 5.38
N ALA A 63 -3.02 -0.60 5.04
CA ALA A 63 -2.22 0.64 4.97
C ALA A 63 -1.86 1.12 6.38
N GLY A 64 -0.86 0.48 6.98
CA GLY A 64 -0.38 0.79 8.33
C GLY A 64 0.49 -0.31 8.92
N PRO A 65 1.08 -0.06 10.07
CA PRO A 65 1.93 -1.04 10.74
C PRO A 65 1.11 -2.22 11.26
N VAL A 66 1.57 -3.42 10.97
CA VAL A 66 1.03 -4.68 11.52
C VAL A 66 1.99 -5.18 12.59
N GLN A 67 1.54 -5.26 13.84
CA GLN A 67 2.32 -5.73 14.97
C GLN A 67 1.78 -7.09 15.47
N GLY A 68 2.40 -8.17 15.00
CA GLY A 68 1.89 -9.52 15.29
C GLY A 68 0.52 -9.74 14.65
N SER A 69 -0.52 -9.86 15.48
CA SER A 69 -1.91 -10.02 15.05
C SER A 69 -2.74 -8.73 15.12
N GLN A 70 -2.12 -7.60 15.46
CA GLN A 70 -2.82 -6.34 15.75
C GLN A 70 -2.50 -5.25 14.74
N VAL A 71 -3.49 -4.42 14.48
CA VAL A 71 -3.39 -3.22 13.62
C VAL A 71 -4.04 -2.04 14.33
N GLN A 72 -3.32 -0.91 14.33
CA GLN A 72 -3.87 0.41 14.57
C GLN A 72 -3.68 1.24 13.31
N MET A 73 -4.78 1.62 12.66
CA MET A 73 -4.68 2.45 11.45
C MET A 73 -4.32 3.89 11.80
N LEU A 74 -3.52 4.53 10.95
CA LEU A 74 -3.03 5.90 11.21
C LEU A 74 -4.01 6.99 10.72
N ASN A 75 -4.74 6.71 9.65
CA ASN A 75 -5.56 7.70 8.93
C ASN A 75 -7.07 7.56 9.17
N ILE A 76 -7.47 6.60 9.99
CA ILE A 76 -8.84 6.34 10.41
C ILE A 76 -8.78 5.70 11.81
N ASP A 77 -9.72 6.02 12.67
CA ASP A 77 -9.76 5.49 14.04
C ASP A 77 -10.28 4.04 14.07
N TRP A 78 -9.56 3.17 13.39
CA TRP A 78 -9.83 1.73 13.36
C TRP A 78 -8.68 0.97 14.01
N ALA A 79 -9.03 0.18 15.02
CA ALA A 79 -8.14 -0.80 15.65
C ALA A 79 -8.79 -2.16 15.60
N PHE A 80 -8.05 -3.18 15.22
CA PHE A 80 -8.54 -4.56 15.14
C PHE A 80 -7.41 -5.56 15.26
N ASP A 81 -7.76 -6.78 15.56
CA ASP A 81 -6.85 -7.92 15.57
C ASP A 81 -7.47 -9.14 14.86
N SER A 82 -6.61 -10.08 14.48
CA SER A 82 -7.04 -11.26 13.72
C SER A 82 -8.01 -12.16 14.48
N ALA A 83 -7.89 -12.29 15.80
CA ALA A 83 -8.77 -13.15 16.59
C ALA A 83 -10.18 -12.56 16.69
N THR A 84 -10.27 -11.27 17.01
CA THR A 84 -11.55 -10.54 17.05
C THR A 84 -12.26 -10.58 15.69
N LEU A 85 -11.51 -10.46 14.57
CA LEU A 85 -12.07 -10.59 13.23
C LEU A 85 -12.54 -12.02 12.92
N CYS A 86 -11.80 -13.06 13.35
CA CYS A 86 -12.25 -14.43 13.21
C CYS A 86 -13.61 -14.64 13.91
N ASP A 87 -13.72 -14.21 15.16
CA ASP A 87 -14.94 -14.38 15.96
C ASP A 87 -16.12 -13.58 15.35
N ALA A 88 -15.90 -12.30 15.03
CA ALA A 88 -16.95 -11.43 14.52
C ALA A 88 -17.51 -11.88 13.15
N LEU A 89 -16.66 -12.48 12.31
CA LEU A 89 -17.01 -12.84 10.93
C LEU A 89 -17.20 -14.35 10.72
N SER A 90 -17.05 -15.15 11.77
CA SER A 90 -17.11 -16.63 11.74
C SER A 90 -16.11 -17.22 10.74
N LEU A 91 -14.89 -16.67 10.72
CA LEU A 91 -13.79 -17.14 9.88
C LEU A 91 -12.85 -18.05 10.69
N SER A 92 -12.35 -19.10 10.06
CA SER A 92 -11.40 -20.02 10.68
C SER A 92 -10.00 -19.41 10.85
N LYS A 93 -9.65 -18.46 9.97
CA LYS A 93 -8.34 -17.80 9.95
C LYS A 93 -8.41 -16.43 9.32
N VAL A 94 -7.78 -15.45 9.95
CA VAL A 94 -7.50 -14.12 9.39
C VAL A 94 -6.00 -13.87 9.43
N SER A 95 -5.41 -13.58 8.26
CA SER A 95 -4.01 -13.18 8.13
C SER A 95 -3.95 -11.70 7.84
N LEU A 96 -3.17 -10.96 8.62
CA LEU A 96 -2.92 -9.52 8.45
C LEU A 96 -1.52 -9.30 7.89
N ILE A 97 -1.40 -8.43 6.90
CA ILE A 97 -0.13 -8.05 6.29
C ILE A 97 -0.14 -6.56 5.99
N ASN A 98 1.00 -5.90 6.08
CA ASN A 98 1.11 -4.53 5.59
C ASN A 98 0.90 -4.48 4.06
N ASP A 99 0.30 -3.40 3.53
CA ASP A 99 -0.04 -3.24 2.12
C ASP A 99 1.19 -3.33 1.19
N PHE A 100 2.32 -2.69 1.57
CA PHE A 100 3.57 -2.79 0.79
C PHE A 100 4.23 -4.16 0.91
N ALA A 101 4.08 -4.87 2.02
CA ALA A 101 4.50 -6.25 2.13
C ALA A 101 3.67 -7.16 1.19
N ALA A 102 2.36 -6.90 1.07
CA ALA A 102 1.51 -7.62 0.12
C ALA A 102 1.93 -7.33 -1.33
N LEU A 103 2.21 -6.05 -1.67
CA LEU A 103 2.74 -5.68 -2.98
C LEU A 103 4.10 -6.34 -3.27
N ALA A 104 5.00 -6.39 -2.28
CA ALA A 104 6.29 -7.08 -2.44
C ALA A 104 6.08 -8.57 -2.79
N HIS A 105 5.17 -9.26 -2.10
CA HIS A 105 4.82 -10.65 -2.41
C HIS A 105 4.19 -10.83 -3.78
N ALA A 106 3.56 -9.82 -4.36
CA ALA A 106 3.01 -9.86 -5.71
C ALA A 106 4.09 -9.78 -6.81
N LEU A 107 5.26 -9.18 -6.55
CA LEU A 107 6.29 -8.97 -7.56
C LEU A 107 6.73 -10.23 -8.33
N PRO A 108 6.83 -11.44 -7.74
CA PRO A 108 7.22 -12.64 -8.48
C PRO A 108 6.15 -13.17 -9.43
N ILE A 109 4.89 -12.79 -9.26
CA ILE A 109 3.75 -13.30 -10.05
C ILE A 109 3.27 -12.30 -11.11
N LEU A 110 3.81 -11.08 -11.16
CA LEU A 110 3.50 -10.10 -12.20
C LEU A 110 4.00 -10.59 -13.55
N GLY A 111 3.14 -10.53 -14.56
CA GLY A 111 3.44 -10.85 -15.94
C GLY A 111 3.98 -9.66 -16.73
N ALA A 112 4.36 -9.89 -17.99
CA ALA A 112 4.88 -8.85 -18.87
C ALA A 112 3.85 -7.72 -19.13
N ASP A 113 2.56 -8.05 -19.13
CA ASP A 113 1.47 -7.09 -19.36
C ASP A 113 1.21 -6.19 -18.14
N ASP A 114 1.71 -6.58 -16.95
CA ASP A 114 1.60 -5.80 -15.71
C ASP A 114 2.76 -4.81 -15.54
N LEU A 115 3.78 -4.87 -16.40
CA LEU A 115 5.04 -4.18 -16.21
C LEU A 115 5.42 -3.31 -17.42
N ALA A 116 5.91 -2.10 -17.13
CA ALA A 116 6.57 -1.25 -18.12
C ALA A 116 8.04 -1.07 -17.73
N ALA A 117 8.96 -1.26 -18.69
CA ALA A 117 10.37 -1.08 -18.44
C ALA A 117 10.71 0.41 -18.26
N ALA A 118 11.30 0.76 -17.12
CA ALA A 118 11.76 2.11 -16.81
C ALA A 118 13.30 2.27 -16.98
N GLY A 119 13.99 1.23 -17.43
CA GLY A 119 15.44 1.19 -17.62
C GLY A 119 16.08 0.01 -16.88
N GLY A 120 17.42 -0.03 -16.88
CA GLY A 120 18.20 -1.10 -16.24
C GLY A 120 18.45 -2.32 -17.13
N GLY A 121 19.05 -3.34 -16.54
CA GLY A 121 19.35 -4.61 -17.19
C GLY A 121 18.25 -5.66 -17.01
N PRO A 122 18.44 -6.87 -17.55
CA PRO A 122 17.48 -7.96 -17.39
C PRO A 122 17.33 -8.35 -15.92
N ALA A 123 16.07 -8.60 -15.52
CA ALA A 123 15.75 -9.04 -14.16
C ALA A 123 16.40 -10.41 -13.87
N GLN A 124 16.99 -10.54 -12.68
CA GLN A 124 17.46 -11.83 -12.19
C GLN A 124 16.26 -12.63 -11.63
N PRO A 125 16.01 -13.88 -12.06
CA PRO A 125 14.81 -14.63 -11.65
C PRO A 125 14.62 -14.75 -10.13
N LEU A 126 15.72 -14.98 -9.41
CA LEU A 126 15.71 -15.10 -7.93
C LEU A 126 16.43 -13.93 -7.25
N GLY A 127 16.65 -12.84 -7.96
CA GLY A 127 17.26 -11.63 -7.41
C GLY A 127 16.34 -10.94 -6.42
N ASN A 128 16.93 -10.27 -5.43
CA ASN A 128 16.17 -9.43 -4.51
C ASN A 128 15.38 -8.36 -5.27
N ARG A 129 14.19 -8.05 -4.77
CA ARG A 129 13.27 -7.09 -5.37
C ARG A 129 12.93 -6.02 -4.37
N VAL A 130 12.55 -4.84 -4.87
CA VAL A 130 12.04 -3.74 -4.05
C VAL A 130 10.80 -3.19 -4.75
N VAL A 131 9.79 -2.87 -3.97
CA VAL A 131 8.63 -2.08 -4.40
C VAL A 131 8.68 -0.72 -3.72
N LEU A 132 8.47 0.32 -4.52
CA LEU A 132 8.35 1.71 -4.11
C LEU A 132 7.01 2.22 -4.63
N GLY A 133 6.24 2.89 -3.81
CA GLY A 133 4.93 3.41 -4.20
C GLY A 133 4.70 4.82 -3.68
N PRO A 134 4.93 5.86 -4.51
CA PRO A 134 4.56 7.21 -4.16
C PRO A 134 3.03 7.39 -4.23
N GLY A 135 2.45 7.85 -3.14
CA GLY A 135 1.02 8.14 -2.98
C GLY A 135 0.86 9.37 -2.10
N THR A 136 0.00 9.31 -1.07
CA THR A 136 -0.04 10.31 0.01
C THR A 136 1.28 10.37 0.77
N GLY A 137 1.96 9.23 0.89
CA GLY A 137 3.32 9.08 1.39
C GLY A 137 4.18 8.30 0.40
N LEU A 138 5.28 7.70 0.88
CA LEU A 138 6.16 6.82 0.12
C LEU A 138 6.28 5.46 0.83
N GLY A 139 5.50 4.49 0.38
CA GLY A 139 5.65 3.12 0.84
C GLY A 139 6.86 2.43 0.20
N VAL A 140 7.54 1.60 0.97
CA VAL A 140 8.71 0.84 0.54
C VAL A 140 8.70 -0.54 1.19
N ALA A 141 8.88 -1.59 0.38
CA ALA A 141 9.13 -2.92 0.90
C ALA A 141 10.12 -3.67 0.02
N GLY A 142 10.97 -4.48 0.63
CA GLY A 142 11.85 -5.41 -0.04
C GLY A 142 11.25 -6.81 -0.13
N LEU A 143 11.74 -7.60 -1.10
CA LEU A 143 11.45 -9.02 -1.20
C LEU A 143 12.77 -9.76 -1.46
N VAL A 144 13.12 -10.66 -0.58
CA VAL A 144 14.34 -11.48 -0.70
C VAL A 144 13.99 -12.94 -0.89
N HIS A 145 14.73 -13.61 -1.78
CA HIS A 145 14.59 -15.06 -1.96
C HIS A 145 15.59 -15.79 -1.04
N GLY A 146 15.06 -16.59 -0.13
CA GLY A 146 15.88 -17.39 0.80
C GLY A 146 15.41 -18.83 0.86
N HIS A 147 16.38 -19.80 0.80
CA HIS A 147 16.11 -21.23 0.77
C HIS A 147 15.18 -21.64 -0.38
N SER A 148 13.88 -21.68 -0.16
CA SER A 148 12.90 -22.09 -1.17
C SER A 148 11.67 -21.16 -1.19
N ALA A 149 11.73 -20.00 -0.52
CA ALA A 149 10.59 -19.10 -0.40
C ALA A 149 11.01 -17.63 -0.53
N TRP A 150 10.04 -16.80 -0.87
CA TRP A 150 10.15 -15.34 -0.85
C TRP A 150 9.77 -14.82 0.53
N HIS A 151 10.56 -13.87 1.04
CA HIS A 151 10.34 -13.23 2.33
C HIS A 151 10.27 -11.71 2.13
N ALA A 152 9.15 -11.11 2.54
CA ALA A 152 9.02 -9.67 2.54
C ALA A 152 9.88 -9.05 3.67
N VAL A 153 10.58 -7.97 3.33
CA VAL A 153 11.32 -7.14 4.27
C VAL A 153 10.58 -5.81 4.36
N CYS A 154 9.82 -5.67 5.44
CA CYS A 154 9.04 -4.47 5.71
C CYS A 154 9.90 -3.44 6.44
N GLY A 155 9.60 -2.17 6.24
CA GLY A 155 10.26 -1.06 6.93
C GLY A 155 9.71 0.28 6.48
N GLU A 156 10.23 1.35 7.09
CA GLU A 156 9.87 2.73 6.81
C GLU A 156 10.88 3.37 5.84
N GLY A 157 11.11 2.70 4.69
CA GLY A 157 12.10 3.14 3.70
C GLY A 157 11.82 4.52 3.10
N GLY A 158 10.56 4.97 3.08
CA GLY A 158 10.20 6.33 2.69
C GLY A 158 10.72 7.41 3.64
N HIS A 159 10.99 7.08 4.90
CA HIS A 159 11.47 8.02 5.91
C HIS A 159 12.99 8.16 5.97
N VAL A 160 13.74 7.49 5.09
CA VAL A 160 15.21 7.69 5.02
C VAL A 160 15.55 9.12 4.62
N THR A 161 16.66 9.64 5.16
CA THR A 161 17.16 10.96 4.77
C THR A 161 17.56 10.98 3.30
N LEU A 162 17.02 11.92 2.54
CA LEU A 162 17.35 12.07 1.13
C LEU A 162 18.68 12.83 0.98
N ALA A 163 19.54 12.33 0.09
CA ALA A 163 20.80 12.97 -0.25
C ALA A 163 20.67 13.71 -1.60
N ALA A 164 21.30 14.90 -1.70
CA ALA A 164 21.36 15.66 -2.92
C ALA A 164 22.42 15.08 -3.88
N SER A 165 22.13 15.07 -5.18
CA SER A 165 23.08 14.72 -6.24
C SER A 165 23.66 15.96 -6.95
N ASP A 166 23.03 17.12 -6.85
CA ASP A 166 23.46 18.37 -7.42
C ASP A 166 23.14 19.59 -6.55
N ALA A 167 23.52 20.80 -7.02
CA ALA A 167 23.32 22.05 -6.28
C ALA A 167 21.81 22.39 -6.14
N ARG A 168 20.99 22.12 -7.14
CA ARG A 168 19.55 22.41 -7.13
C ARG A 168 18.81 21.52 -6.11
N GLU A 169 19.14 20.25 -6.09
CA GLU A 169 18.64 19.31 -5.08
C GLU A 169 19.11 19.70 -3.66
N THR A 170 20.35 20.20 -3.53
CA THR A 170 20.86 20.72 -2.25
C THR A 170 19.99 21.86 -1.73
N GLU A 171 19.64 22.82 -2.57
CA GLU A 171 18.78 23.95 -2.21
C GLU A 171 17.37 23.49 -1.84
N LEU A 172 16.77 22.60 -2.61
CA LEU A 172 15.45 22.02 -2.34
C LEU A 172 15.41 21.26 -1.02
N ILE A 173 16.43 20.42 -0.76
CA ILE A 173 16.55 19.66 0.49
C ILE A 173 16.76 20.58 1.68
N ALA A 174 17.56 21.63 1.53
CA ALA A 174 17.78 22.64 2.58
C ALA A 174 16.48 23.38 2.92
N GLU A 175 15.71 23.80 1.91
CA GLU A 175 14.42 24.47 2.09
C GLU A 175 13.40 23.52 2.74
N THR A 176 13.35 22.26 2.30
CA THR A 176 12.47 21.23 2.88
C THR A 176 12.83 20.97 4.34
N THR A 177 14.13 20.88 4.65
CA THR A 177 14.62 20.71 6.03
C THR A 177 14.26 21.90 6.90
N ARG A 178 14.36 23.13 6.38
CA ARG A 178 13.97 24.34 7.09
C ARG A 178 12.47 24.35 7.44
N ARG A 179 11.60 23.87 6.54
CA ARG A 179 10.14 23.84 6.74
C ARG A 179 9.70 22.72 7.69
N TYR A 180 10.31 21.55 7.59
CA TYR A 180 9.81 20.33 8.26
C TYR A 180 10.77 19.72 9.27
N GLY A 181 11.95 20.31 9.48
CA GLY A 181 12.98 19.81 10.39
C GLY A 181 13.82 18.67 9.82
N HIS A 182 13.29 17.91 8.85
CA HIS A 182 13.95 16.79 8.18
C HIS A 182 13.44 16.64 6.75
N CYS A 183 14.32 16.35 5.81
CA CYS A 183 13.96 15.99 4.44
C CYS A 183 14.10 14.48 4.24
N SER A 184 13.01 13.75 4.44
CA SER A 184 12.94 12.34 4.06
C SER A 184 12.66 12.18 2.56
N ALA A 185 12.91 10.97 2.02
CA ALA A 185 12.55 10.65 0.65
C ALA A 185 11.06 10.90 0.38
N GLU A 186 10.19 10.53 1.31
CA GLU A 186 8.73 10.77 1.23
C GLU A 186 8.37 12.25 1.09
N ARG A 187 9.13 13.16 1.73
CA ARG A 187 8.85 14.61 1.65
C ARG A 187 8.90 15.15 0.23
N LEU A 188 9.67 14.52 -0.64
CA LEU A 188 9.81 14.92 -2.05
C LEU A 188 9.21 13.89 -3.01
N ILE A 189 9.26 12.60 -2.68
CA ILE A 189 8.76 11.52 -3.54
C ILE A 189 7.37 11.07 -3.02
N SER A 190 6.38 11.97 -3.16
CA SER A 190 4.97 11.72 -2.80
C SER A 190 4.09 12.73 -3.51
N GLY A 191 2.78 12.59 -3.42
CA GLY A 191 1.84 13.58 -3.93
C GLY A 191 2.10 14.99 -3.35
N PRO A 192 2.11 15.17 -2.02
CA PRO A 192 2.51 16.43 -1.40
C PRO A 192 3.91 16.91 -1.80
N GLY A 193 4.85 15.97 -1.99
CA GLY A 193 6.21 16.25 -2.45
C GLY A 193 6.26 16.86 -3.85
N LEU A 194 5.43 16.38 -4.78
CA LEU A 194 5.31 16.98 -6.12
C LEU A 194 4.85 18.43 -6.05
N ALA A 195 3.87 18.75 -5.20
CA ALA A 195 3.39 20.12 -4.99
C ALA A 195 4.51 20.99 -4.41
N LEU A 196 5.28 20.47 -3.45
CA LEU A 196 6.43 21.17 -2.86
C LEU A 196 7.54 21.46 -3.89
N ILE A 197 7.88 20.46 -4.72
CA ILE A 197 8.86 20.63 -5.80
C ILE A 197 8.36 21.68 -6.81
N HIS A 198 7.10 21.64 -7.18
CA HIS A 198 6.51 22.63 -8.10
C HIS A 198 6.60 24.04 -7.52
N GLU A 199 6.21 24.24 -6.26
CA GLU A 199 6.33 25.52 -5.58
C GLU A 199 7.77 26.03 -5.57
N PHE A 200 8.73 25.15 -5.24
CA PHE A 200 10.15 25.49 -5.23
C PHE A 200 10.67 25.95 -6.62
N LEU A 201 10.24 25.26 -7.68
CA LEU A 201 10.73 25.51 -9.02
C LEU A 201 10.07 26.73 -9.71
N HIS A 202 8.80 26.97 -9.39
CA HIS A 202 7.98 27.95 -10.12
C HIS A 202 7.47 29.10 -9.24
N GLY A 203 7.61 28.99 -7.90
CA GLY A 203 7.07 29.99 -6.98
C GLY A 203 5.53 29.94 -6.83
N GLU A 204 4.87 28.92 -7.40
CA GLU A 204 3.43 28.77 -7.41
C GLU A 204 3.01 27.61 -6.49
N SER A 205 2.18 27.89 -5.49
CA SER A 205 1.61 26.85 -4.64
C SER A 205 0.46 26.15 -5.35
N VAL A 206 0.46 24.81 -5.29
CA VAL A 206 -0.66 23.95 -5.70
C VAL A 206 -1.12 23.12 -4.51
N THR A 207 -2.43 22.96 -4.40
CA THR A 207 -3.03 22.28 -3.24
C THR A 207 -3.08 20.77 -3.40
N ASP A 208 -3.03 20.26 -4.64
CA ASP A 208 -3.13 18.83 -4.93
C ASP A 208 -2.21 18.43 -6.10
N ALA A 209 -1.47 17.35 -5.94
CA ALA A 209 -0.65 16.75 -6.99
C ALA A 209 -1.49 16.29 -8.21
N ALA A 210 -2.76 15.96 -8.03
CA ALA A 210 -3.67 15.64 -9.13
C ALA A 210 -3.89 16.82 -10.07
N GLU A 211 -3.87 18.06 -9.55
CA GLU A 211 -3.94 19.27 -10.35
C GLU A 211 -2.72 19.39 -11.28
N LEU A 212 -1.52 19.07 -10.76
CA LEU A 212 -0.29 19.05 -11.57
C LEU A 212 -0.36 17.99 -12.66
N GLY A 213 -0.83 16.78 -12.31
CA GLY A 213 -1.03 15.70 -13.27
C GLY A 213 -1.97 16.09 -14.40
N ALA A 214 -3.08 16.76 -14.10
CA ALA A 214 -4.03 17.23 -15.09
C ALA A 214 -3.44 18.31 -16.03
N ARG A 215 -2.58 19.20 -15.51
CA ARG A 215 -1.88 20.22 -16.32
C ARG A 215 -0.86 19.63 -17.30
N VAL A 216 -0.25 18.48 -16.95
CA VAL A 216 0.82 17.86 -17.77
C VAL A 216 0.24 16.86 -18.78
N LEU A 217 -0.83 16.15 -18.41
CA LEU A 217 -1.43 15.07 -19.22
C LEU A 217 -2.63 15.52 -20.07
N GLY A 218 -3.18 16.72 -19.83
CA GLY A 218 -4.27 17.34 -20.62
C GLY A 218 -3.76 18.14 -21.75
#